data_d9d2a8753ff110b39af7ee4f3059206a
#
_entry.id   d9d2a8753ff110b39af7ee4f3059206a
#
_cell.length_a   1.000
_cell.length_b   1.000
_cell.length_c   1.000
_cell.angle_alpha   90.00
_cell.angle_beta   90.00
_cell.angle_gamma   90.00
#
_symmetry.space_group_name_H-M   'P 1'
#
loop_
_entity.id
_entity.type
_entity.pdbx_description
1 polymer ?
#
loop_
_entity_poly.entity_id
_entity_poly.type
_entity_poly.pdbx_seq_one_letter_code
_entity_poly.pdbx_strand_id
1 'polypeptide(L)'
;MGSIKDRNGRDLTEAEDIKKRWQEYTEELYKKDLHNQDNHDGVITHLEPDILECEVKWALGSITMNKASGGDGIPVELFQILKDDAIKVLHSIYQQIWKTQRQPQDLKRSVFIPIPKEGNAKECSNYHTIALISHASKVMLKIIQVRLQQYVNQELPDVQAGFRKGRGTTDQIANICWIIEKAREFQKNYFCFIDYAKPLTVWITTNWKFLEEMGIPDHITCLLRNLYAGQEATVRTGHGTTDWFQIGKGVHQGCILSPCLFNLYAEYIM
;
A
#
# COMPACT_ATOMS: atom_id res chain seq x y z
N MET A 1 5.09 4.83 -24.65
CA MET A 1 4.48 3.49 -24.70
C MET A 1 3.98 3.28 -26.12
N GLY A 2 4.32 2.14 -26.74
CA GLY A 2 3.75 1.75 -28.02
C GLY A 2 2.29 1.27 -27.88
N SER A 3 1.82 0.47 -28.83
CA SER A 3 0.47 -0.12 -28.79
C SER A 3 0.28 -1.05 -27.58
N ILE A 4 -0.96 -1.11 -27.06
CA ILE A 4 -1.41 -2.03 -26.01
C ILE A 4 -2.53 -2.88 -26.59
N LYS A 5 -2.68 -4.12 -26.12
CA LYS A 5 -3.76 -5.00 -26.52
C LYS A 5 -5.07 -4.74 -25.75
N ASP A 6 -6.17 -4.81 -26.49
CA ASP A 6 -7.50 -4.87 -25.88
C ASP A 6 -7.76 -6.26 -25.23
N ARG A 7 -8.98 -6.47 -24.70
CA ARG A 7 -9.39 -7.76 -24.12
C ARG A 7 -9.46 -8.91 -25.14
N ASN A 8 -9.57 -8.58 -26.44
CA ASN A 8 -9.67 -9.54 -27.54
C ASN A 8 -8.32 -9.78 -28.22
N GLY A 9 -7.22 -9.19 -27.71
CA GLY A 9 -5.88 -9.34 -28.23
C GLY A 9 -5.55 -8.43 -29.43
N ARG A 10 -6.39 -7.45 -29.78
CA ARG A 10 -6.15 -6.48 -30.86
C ARG A 10 -5.26 -5.35 -30.34
N ASP A 11 -4.33 -4.91 -31.18
CA ASP A 11 -3.46 -3.78 -30.85
C ASP A 11 -4.24 -2.46 -30.90
N LEU A 12 -4.22 -1.70 -29.79
CA LEU A 12 -4.74 -0.35 -29.67
C LEU A 12 -3.58 0.63 -29.92
N THR A 13 -3.80 1.59 -30.80
CA THR A 13 -2.82 2.61 -31.18
C THR A 13 -3.27 4.03 -30.87
N GLU A 14 -4.58 4.25 -30.76
CA GLU A 14 -5.15 5.56 -30.45
C GLU A 14 -4.99 5.88 -28.95
N ALA A 15 -4.60 7.13 -28.66
CA ALA A 15 -4.31 7.57 -27.30
C ALA A 15 -5.50 7.40 -26.34
N GLU A 16 -6.72 7.70 -26.78
CA GLU A 16 -7.94 7.57 -25.98
C GLU A 16 -8.27 6.11 -25.68
N ASP A 17 -8.13 5.22 -26.67
CA ASP A 17 -8.38 3.79 -26.47
C ASP A 17 -7.36 3.17 -25.51
N ILE A 18 -6.09 3.59 -25.60
CA ILE A 18 -5.04 3.15 -24.66
C ILE A 18 -5.35 3.62 -23.25
N LYS A 19 -5.74 4.89 -23.03
CA LYS A 19 -6.15 5.40 -21.72
C LYS A 19 -7.35 4.64 -21.17
N LYS A 20 -8.40 4.48 -21.97
CA LYS A 20 -9.60 3.74 -21.62
C LYS A 20 -9.29 2.29 -21.21
N ARG A 21 -8.42 1.63 -21.97
CA ARG A 21 -7.97 0.25 -21.65
C ARG A 21 -7.24 0.17 -20.31
N TRP A 22 -6.39 1.15 -20.00
CA TRP A 22 -5.70 1.23 -18.71
C TRP A 22 -6.68 1.47 -17.56
N GLN A 23 -7.64 2.36 -17.75
CA GLN A 23 -8.68 2.61 -16.76
C GLN A 23 -9.47 1.32 -16.48
N GLU A 24 -10.03 0.68 -17.52
CA GLU A 24 -10.78 -0.57 -17.38
C GLU A 24 -9.99 -1.68 -16.68
N TYR A 25 -8.72 -1.86 -17.05
CA TYR A 25 -7.86 -2.87 -16.43
C TYR A 25 -7.63 -2.59 -14.94
N THR A 26 -7.38 -1.33 -14.60
CA THR A 26 -7.08 -0.94 -13.23
C THR A 26 -8.35 -0.96 -12.36
N GLU A 27 -9.47 -0.49 -12.87
CA GLU A 27 -10.78 -0.61 -12.20
C GLU A 27 -11.13 -2.06 -11.90
N GLU A 28 -10.94 -2.96 -12.86
CA GLU A 28 -11.20 -4.38 -12.68
C GLU A 28 -10.27 -5.00 -11.63
N LEU A 29 -8.98 -4.61 -11.63
CA LEU A 29 -7.99 -5.08 -10.68
C LEU A 29 -8.34 -4.71 -9.23
N TYR A 30 -8.91 -3.52 -9.01
CA TYR A 30 -9.24 -2.97 -7.69
C TYR A 30 -10.75 -2.93 -7.42
N LYS A 31 -11.57 -3.62 -8.22
CA LYS A 31 -13.02 -3.65 -8.04
C LYS A 31 -13.38 -4.32 -6.72
N LYS A 32 -14.27 -3.67 -5.94
CA LYS A 32 -14.78 -4.22 -4.69
C LYS A 32 -15.64 -5.45 -4.95
N ASP A 33 -15.43 -6.51 -4.20
CA ASP A 33 -16.30 -7.67 -4.22
C ASP A 33 -17.61 -7.33 -3.50
N LEU A 34 -18.75 -7.54 -4.16
CA LEU A 34 -20.09 -7.11 -3.71
C LEU A 34 -20.57 -7.78 -2.40
N HIS A 35 -19.85 -8.79 -1.90
CA HIS A 35 -20.29 -9.60 -0.75
C HIS A 35 -19.75 -9.16 0.61
N ASN A 36 -18.88 -8.14 0.70
CA ASN A 36 -18.33 -7.69 1.97
C ASN A 36 -18.63 -6.20 2.21
N GLN A 37 -19.80 -5.92 2.77
CA GLN A 37 -20.06 -4.66 3.47
C GLN A 37 -19.71 -4.89 4.94
N ASP A 38 -18.49 -4.55 5.34
CA ASP A 38 -18.15 -4.39 6.75
C ASP A 38 -18.82 -3.12 7.28
N ASN A 39 -20.08 -3.25 7.67
CA ASN A 39 -20.80 -2.24 8.44
C ASN A 39 -20.38 -2.38 9.91
N HIS A 40 -19.20 -1.91 10.25
CA HIS A 40 -18.78 -1.84 11.64
C HIS A 40 -18.90 -0.38 12.10
N ASP A 41 -20.01 -0.04 12.73
CA ASP A 41 -20.16 1.13 13.59
C ASP A 41 -19.49 0.83 14.96
N GLY A 42 -18.21 0.45 14.93
CA GLY A 42 -17.44 0.14 16.13
C GLY A 42 -17.24 1.39 16.97
N VAL A 43 -17.73 1.37 18.19
CA VAL A 43 -17.36 2.36 19.21
C VAL A 43 -15.87 2.16 19.50
N ILE A 44 -15.05 3.19 19.24
CA ILE A 44 -13.62 3.15 19.60
C ILE A 44 -13.53 3.13 21.13
N THR A 45 -13.01 2.02 21.68
CA THR A 45 -12.91 1.82 23.11
C THR A 45 -11.55 2.23 23.67
N HIS A 46 -10.50 2.18 22.86
CA HIS A 46 -9.14 2.53 23.24
C HIS A 46 -8.56 3.57 22.29
N LEU A 47 -8.38 4.80 22.80
CA LEU A 47 -7.74 5.88 22.05
C LEU A 47 -6.22 5.78 22.19
N GLU A 48 -5.55 5.72 21.07
CA GLU A 48 -4.11 5.91 20.99
C GLU A 48 -3.73 7.37 21.28
N PRO A 49 -2.50 7.63 21.80
CA PRO A 49 -2.05 9.00 22.06
C PRO A 49 -2.13 9.90 20.83
N ASP A 50 -2.43 11.18 21.04
CA ASP A 50 -2.47 12.18 19.98
C ASP A 50 -1.17 12.22 19.17
N ILE A 51 -1.26 12.59 17.90
CA ILE A 51 -0.08 12.80 17.05
C ILE A 51 0.66 14.05 17.56
N LEU A 52 1.98 13.91 17.73
CA LEU A 52 2.85 15.00 18.20
C LEU A 52 3.51 15.72 17.01
N GLU A 53 3.81 17.01 17.20
CA GLU A 53 4.50 17.82 16.20
C GLU A 53 5.89 17.26 15.85
N CYS A 54 6.58 16.68 16.83
CA CYS A 54 7.89 16.03 16.62
C CYS A 54 7.78 14.78 15.72
N GLU A 55 6.67 14.03 15.75
CA GLU A 55 6.42 12.92 14.85
C GLU A 55 6.26 13.41 13.40
N VAL A 56 5.51 14.52 13.21
CA VAL A 56 5.35 15.14 11.89
C VAL A 56 6.69 15.62 11.35
N LYS A 57 7.49 16.32 12.18
CA LYS A 57 8.81 16.79 11.82
C LYS A 57 9.75 15.65 11.43
N TRP A 58 9.77 14.58 12.21
CA TRP A 58 10.55 13.38 11.91
C TRP A 58 10.08 12.70 10.62
N ALA A 59 8.78 12.49 10.45
CA ALA A 59 8.22 11.84 9.28
C ALA A 59 8.50 12.63 8.00
N LEU A 60 8.31 13.96 8.04
CA LEU A 60 8.64 14.84 6.93
C LEU A 60 10.13 14.80 6.56
N GLY A 61 11.01 14.81 7.56
CA GLY A 61 12.45 14.69 7.36
C GLY A 61 12.91 13.35 6.80
N SER A 62 12.08 12.29 6.96
CA SER A 62 12.36 10.95 6.43
C SER A 62 11.99 10.77 4.95
N ILE A 63 11.26 11.72 4.36
CA ILE A 63 10.86 11.64 2.96
C ILE A 63 12.03 12.07 2.07
N THR A 64 12.37 11.21 1.11
CA THR A 64 13.47 11.46 0.18
C THR A 64 13.12 12.59 -0.80
N MET A 65 14.08 13.47 -1.02
CA MET A 65 14.04 14.56 -2.01
C MET A 65 14.00 14.03 -3.44
N ASN A 66 13.65 14.91 -4.38
CA ASN A 66 13.66 14.63 -5.83
C ASN A 66 12.77 13.42 -6.21
N LYS A 67 11.66 13.22 -5.50
CA LYS A 67 10.64 12.22 -5.82
C LYS A 67 9.44 12.86 -6.48
N ALA A 68 8.82 12.12 -7.39
CA ALA A 68 7.60 12.55 -8.06
C ALA A 68 6.51 12.91 -7.04
N SER A 69 5.84 14.03 -7.27
CA SER A 69 4.65 14.46 -6.52
C SER A 69 3.47 13.54 -6.81
N GLY A 70 2.50 13.54 -5.91
CA GLY A 70 1.20 12.88 -6.11
C GLY A 70 0.31 13.64 -7.09
N GLY A 71 -1.00 13.37 -7.00
CA GLY A 71 -2.00 14.03 -7.85
C GLY A 71 -2.20 15.53 -7.55
N ASP A 72 -1.74 16.00 -6.40
CA ASP A 72 -1.73 17.40 -5.97
C ASP A 72 -0.63 18.24 -6.62
N GLY A 73 0.36 17.60 -7.25
CA GLY A 73 1.49 18.29 -7.87
C GLY A 73 2.45 18.96 -6.90
N ILE A 74 2.28 18.80 -5.57
CA ILE A 74 3.11 19.48 -4.55
C ILE A 74 4.41 18.69 -4.34
N PRO A 75 5.58 19.26 -4.67
CA PRO A 75 6.85 18.60 -4.44
C PRO A 75 7.23 18.64 -2.95
N VAL A 76 8.00 17.65 -2.48
CA VAL A 76 8.45 17.58 -1.08
C VAL A 76 9.32 18.77 -0.69
N GLU A 77 10.05 19.34 -1.63
CA GLU A 77 10.93 20.51 -1.48
C GLU A 77 10.17 21.73 -0.94
N LEU A 78 8.90 21.89 -1.33
CA LEU A 78 8.04 22.97 -0.85
C LEU A 78 7.85 22.90 0.68
N PHE A 79 7.61 21.70 1.21
CA PHE A 79 7.47 21.50 2.67
C PHE A 79 8.78 21.83 3.40
N GLN A 80 9.92 21.59 2.78
CA GLN A 80 11.22 21.90 3.38
C GLN A 80 11.52 23.40 3.36
N ILE A 81 11.06 24.13 2.34
CA ILE A 81 11.17 25.59 2.28
C ILE A 81 10.31 26.22 3.38
N LEU A 82 9.08 25.74 3.57
CA LEU A 82 8.13 26.24 4.55
C LEU A 82 8.48 25.83 6.00
N LYS A 83 9.34 24.83 6.19
CA LYS A 83 9.86 24.36 7.50
C LYS A 83 8.77 24.24 8.57
N ASP A 84 8.88 25.04 9.64
CA ASP A 84 8.00 24.95 10.83
C ASP A 84 6.54 25.29 10.51
N ASP A 85 6.27 26.16 9.54
CA ASP A 85 4.90 26.47 9.13
C ASP A 85 4.22 25.27 8.45
N ALA A 86 4.95 24.57 7.59
CA ALA A 86 4.44 23.32 7.01
C ALA A 86 4.15 22.26 8.08
N ILE A 87 5.04 22.13 9.07
CA ILE A 87 4.89 21.19 10.18
C ILE A 87 3.62 21.51 10.99
N LYS A 88 3.39 22.77 11.36
CA LYS A 88 2.19 23.19 12.11
C LYS A 88 0.90 22.92 11.34
N VAL A 89 0.87 23.23 10.05
CA VAL A 89 -0.32 22.99 9.20
C VAL A 89 -0.59 21.48 9.08
N LEU A 90 0.44 20.67 8.75
CA LEU A 90 0.29 19.22 8.66
C LEU A 90 -0.11 18.61 9.99
N HIS A 91 0.47 19.06 11.11
CA HIS A 91 0.12 18.60 12.44
C HIS A 91 -1.34 18.85 12.77
N SER A 92 -1.84 20.06 12.50
CA SER A 92 -3.27 20.41 12.70
C SER A 92 -4.19 19.48 11.88
N ILE A 93 -3.86 19.25 10.60
CA ILE A 93 -4.64 18.37 9.72
C ILE A 93 -4.62 16.92 10.27
N TYR A 94 -3.45 16.42 10.66
CA TYR A 94 -3.32 15.03 11.13
C TYR A 94 -3.99 14.82 12.48
N GLN A 95 -3.94 15.79 13.40
CA GLN A 95 -4.70 15.73 14.64
C GLN A 95 -6.21 15.68 14.38
N GLN A 96 -6.71 16.45 13.41
CA GLN A 96 -8.12 16.39 13.04
C GLN A 96 -8.48 15.02 12.44
N ILE A 97 -7.67 14.49 11.54
CA ILE A 97 -7.88 13.15 10.99
C ILE A 97 -7.83 12.08 12.09
N TRP A 98 -6.89 12.19 13.03
CA TRP A 98 -6.71 11.27 14.14
C TRP A 98 -7.94 11.22 15.05
N LYS A 99 -8.47 12.39 15.40
CA LYS A 99 -9.65 12.54 16.28
C LYS A 99 -10.97 12.19 15.60
N THR A 100 -11.14 12.60 14.35
CA THR A 100 -12.39 12.41 13.61
C THR A 100 -12.46 11.12 12.83
N GLN A 101 -11.33 10.45 12.65
CA GLN A 101 -11.18 9.27 11.79
C GLN A 101 -11.55 9.54 10.31
N ARG A 102 -11.65 10.81 9.92
CA ARG A 102 -12.04 11.22 8.56
C ARG A 102 -10.88 11.88 7.85
N GLN A 103 -10.54 11.35 6.69
CA GLN A 103 -9.49 11.89 5.83
C GLN A 103 -10.09 12.71 4.70
N PRO A 104 -9.53 13.91 4.39
CA PRO A 104 -9.89 14.69 3.20
C PRO A 104 -9.72 13.89 1.91
N GLN A 105 -10.62 14.09 0.94
CA GLN A 105 -10.59 13.33 -0.32
C GLN A 105 -9.28 13.51 -1.11
N ASP A 106 -8.69 14.69 -1.08
CA ASP A 106 -7.42 14.96 -1.77
C ASP A 106 -6.26 14.10 -1.25
N LEU A 107 -6.29 13.72 0.04
CA LEU A 107 -5.30 12.82 0.60
C LEU A 107 -5.55 11.34 0.27
N LYS A 108 -6.73 11.00 -0.27
CA LYS A 108 -7.13 9.66 -0.71
C LYS A 108 -6.87 9.42 -2.20
N ARG A 109 -6.35 10.41 -2.93
CA ARG A 109 -6.12 10.33 -4.37
C ARG A 109 -4.75 9.78 -4.70
N SER A 110 -4.70 8.89 -5.69
CA SER A 110 -3.47 8.25 -6.17
C SER A 110 -3.34 8.36 -7.68
N VAL A 111 -2.11 8.56 -8.17
CA VAL A 111 -1.80 8.48 -9.59
C VAL A 111 -1.03 7.20 -9.85
N PHE A 112 -1.60 6.28 -10.60
CA PHE A 112 -0.92 5.05 -10.99
C PHE A 112 -0.02 5.27 -12.21
N ILE A 113 1.21 4.79 -12.08
CA ILE A 113 2.20 4.77 -13.17
C ILE A 113 2.45 3.31 -13.55
N PRO A 114 2.07 2.88 -14.77
CA PRO A 114 2.39 1.54 -15.25
C PRO A 114 3.87 1.46 -15.62
N ILE A 115 4.58 0.52 -15.01
CA ILE A 115 5.99 0.21 -15.31
C ILE A 115 6.05 -1.18 -15.93
N PRO A 116 6.63 -1.34 -17.14
CA PRO A 116 6.70 -2.63 -17.79
C PRO A 116 7.56 -3.62 -17.00
N LYS A 117 7.10 -4.87 -16.90
CA LYS A 117 7.90 -6.02 -16.49
C LYS A 117 8.74 -6.51 -17.67
N GLU A 118 9.66 -7.42 -17.40
CA GLU A 118 10.31 -8.18 -18.46
C GLU A 118 9.27 -8.96 -19.26
N GLY A 119 9.37 -8.94 -20.60
CA GLY A 119 8.49 -9.67 -21.50
C GLY A 119 7.65 -8.79 -22.43
N ASN A 120 6.44 -9.22 -22.76
CA ASN A 120 5.56 -8.54 -23.72
C ASN A 120 4.92 -7.28 -23.15
N ALA A 121 5.45 -6.10 -23.50
CA ALA A 121 4.96 -4.80 -23.06
C ALA A 121 3.60 -4.39 -23.70
N LYS A 122 2.95 -5.26 -24.47
CA LYS A 122 1.65 -4.98 -25.07
C LYS A 122 0.46 -5.32 -24.19
N GLU A 123 0.66 -6.05 -23.10
CA GLU A 123 -0.42 -6.47 -22.20
C GLU A 123 -0.36 -5.73 -20.87
N CYS A 124 -1.50 -5.17 -20.42
CA CYS A 124 -1.57 -4.47 -19.13
C CYS A 124 -1.15 -5.35 -17.94
N SER A 125 -1.39 -6.66 -18.01
CA SER A 125 -0.97 -7.64 -16.99
C SER A 125 0.55 -7.73 -16.82
N ASN A 126 1.31 -7.38 -17.85
CA ASN A 126 2.78 -7.36 -17.83
C ASN A 126 3.37 -6.04 -17.32
N TYR A 127 2.58 -5.28 -16.56
CA TYR A 127 3.04 -4.07 -15.91
C TYR A 127 2.86 -4.15 -14.38
N HIS A 128 3.76 -3.50 -13.67
CA HIS A 128 3.55 -3.11 -12.30
C HIS A 128 2.94 -1.70 -12.25
N THR A 129 1.85 -1.53 -11.53
CA THR A 129 1.30 -0.19 -11.31
C THR A 129 1.82 0.35 -9.99
N ILE A 130 2.63 1.41 -10.04
CA ILE A 130 3.15 2.10 -8.85
C ILE A 130 2.24 3.27 -8.53
N ALA A 131 1.77 3.36 -7.29
CA ALA A 131 0.95 4.47 -6.83
C ALA A 131 1.80 5.66 -6.37
N LEU A 132 1.56 6.83 -6.96
CA LEU A 132 2.06 8.11 -6.49
C LEU A 132 0.95 8.78 -5.67
N ILE A 133 1.18 8.93 -4.39
CA ILE A 133 0.31 9.66 -3.44
C ILE A 133 0.95 10.98 -3.04
N SER A 134 0.15 11.92 -2.53
CA SER A 134 0.66 13.22 -2.06
C SER A 134 1.75 13.04 -0.99
N HIS A 135 2.67 13.99 -0.90
CA HIS A 135 3.70 13.95 0.15
C HIS A 135 3.09 14.14 1.54
N ALA A 136 2.01 14.92 1.66
CA ALA A 136 1.24 14.99 2.89
C ALA A 136 0.67 13.62 3.29
N SER A 137 0.07 12.86 2.37
CA SER A 137 -0.37 11.49 2.67
C SER A 137 0.80 10.60 3.10
N LYS A 138 1.97 10.70 2.44
CA LYS A 138 3.16 9.92 2.81
C LYS A 138 3.63 10.19 4.25
N VAL A 139 3.61 11.46 4.69
CA VAL A 139 3.97 11.84 6.07
C VAL A 139 3.02 11.18 7.07
N MET A 140 1.70 11.27 6.84
CA MET A 140 0.70 10.63 7.70
C MET A 140 0.89 9.11 7.77
N LEU A 141 1.03 8.46 6.61
CA LEU A 141 1.28 7.02 6.54
C LEU A 141 2.56 6.59 7.25
N LYS A 142 3.58 7.44 7.23
CA LYS A 142 4.85 7.17 7.93
C LYS A 142 4.69 7.20 9.45
N ILE A 143 3.89 8.12 9.98
CA ILE A 143 3.55 8.16 11.41
C ILE A 143 2.76 6.90 11.79
N ILE A 144 1.72 6.56 11.03
CA ILE A 144 0.92 5.34 11.26
C ILE A 144 1.79 4.09 11.18
N GLN A 145 2.72 4.01 10.21
CA GLN A 145 3.64 2.88 10.08
C GLN A 145 4.45 2.66 11.35
N VAL A 146 5.02 3.72 11.93
CA VAL A 146 5.84 3.59 13.15
C VAL A 146 5.02 3.13 14.33
N ARG A 147 3.81 3.66 14.49
CA ARG A 147 2.89 3.25 15.56
C ARG A 147 2.44 1.80 15.38
N LEU A 148 2.09 1.41 14.16
CA LEU A 148 1.71 0.04 13.84
C LEU A 148 2.86 -0.95 14.01
N GLN A 149 4.11 -0.51 13.74
CA GLN A 149 5.30 -1.38 13.83
C GLN A 149 5.55 -1.94 15.22
N GLN A 150 5.11 -1.26 16.28
CA GLN A 150 5.22 -1.76 17.65
C GLN A 150 4.42 -3.04 17.83
N TYR A 151 3.20 -3.08 17.31
CA TYR A 151 2.32 -4.25 17.35
C TYR A 151 2.82 -5.34 16.39
N VAL A 152 3.17 -4.97 15.18
CA VAL A 152 3.72 -5.91 14.18
C VAL A 152 4.92 -6.68 14.70
N ASN A 153 5.83 -6.02 15.42
CA ASN A 153 7.02 -6.67 15.97
C ASN A 153 6.69 -7.68 17.06
N GLN A 154 5.54 -7.55 17.73
CA GLN A 154 5.07 -8.50 18.77
C GLN A 154 4.38 -9.70 18.13
N GLU A 155 3.64 -9.49 17.05
CA GLU A 155 2.82 -10.51 16.42
C GLU A 155 3.59 -11.37 15.41
N LEU A 156 4.59 -10.80 14.72
CA LEU A 156 5.33 -11.54 13.70
C LEU A 156 6.39 -12.47 14.30
N PRO A 157 6.35 -13.78 14.01
CA PRO A 157 7.34 -14.74 14.46
C PRO A 157 8.72 -14.46 13.85
N ASP A 158 9.76 -14.99 14.48
CA ASP A 158 11.15 -14.79 14.05
C ASP A 158 11.45 -15.41 12.68
N VAL A 159 10.69 -16.39 12.26
CA VAL A 159 10.84 -17.04 10.94
C VAL A 159 10.38 -16.16 9.80
N GLN A 160 9.49 -15.19 10.06
CA GLN A 160 9.04 -14.25 9.02
C GLN A 160 10.15 -13.27 8.68
N ALA A 161 10.64 -13.32 7.45
CA ALA A 161 11.77 -12.51 6.97
C ALA A 161 11.35 -11.42 5.96
N GLY A 162 10.22 -11.59 5.28
CA GLY A 162 9.75 -10.65 4.27
C GLY A 162 9.51 -9.25 4.84
N PHE A 163 10.04 -8.22 4.18
CA PHE A 163 9.84 -6.82 4.57
C PHE A 163 10.25 -6.45 6.02
N ARG A 164 11.09 -7.26 6.67
CA ARG A 164 11.62 -6.98 8.01
C ARG A 164 13.03 -6.40 7.94
N LYS A 165 13.27 -5.34 8.74
CA LYS A 165 14.59 -4.73 8.85
C LYS A 165 15.60 -5.73 9.41
N GLY A 166 16.77 -5.84 8.78
CA GLY A 166 17.85 -6.74 9.21
C GLY A 166 17.64 -8.20 8.78
N ARG A 167 16.64 -8.51 7.97
CA ARG A 167 16.42 -9.82 7.37
C ARG A 167 16.67 -9.73 5.87
N GLY A 168 17.57 -10.54 5.35
CA GLY A 168 17.94 -10.56 3.93
C GLY A 168 17.55 -11.86 3.23
N THR A 169 17.45 -11.83 1.90
CA THR A 169 17.22 -13.02 1.08
C THR A 169 18.40 -14.01 1.20
N THR A 170 19.61 -13.52 1.36
CA THR A 170 20.82 -14.34 1.54
C THR A 170 20.72 -15.21 2.79
N ASP A 171 20.21 -14.66 3.90
CA ASP A 171 20.04 -15.40 5.15
C ASP A 171 19.00 -16.52 4.97
N GLN A 172 17.90 -16.24 4.24
CA GLN A 172 16.86 -17.23 3.97
C GLN A 172 17.34 -18.33 3.03
N ILE A 173 18.14 -18.01 2.04
CA ILE A 173 18.80 -19.01 1.17
C ILE A 173 19.72 -19.91 2.00
N ALA A 174 20.54 -19.33 2.88
CA ALA A 174 21.40 -20.09 3.76
C ALA A 174 20.60 -21.04 4.69
N ASN A 175 19.49 -20.55 5.26
CA ASN A 175 18.59 -21.38 6.08
C ASN A 175 18.02 -22.56 5.28
N ILE A 176 17.55 -22.32 4.04
CA ILE A 176 17.03 -23.40 3.17
C ILE A 176 18.14 -24.40 2.83
N CYS A 177 19.33 -23.93 2.48
CA CYS A 177 20.47 -24.82 2.21
C CYS A 177 20.80 -25.68 3.43
N TRP A 178 20.84 -25.10 4.63
CA TRP A 178 21.08 -25.82 5.87
C TRP A 178 19.99 -26.87 6.15
N ILE A 179 18.71 -26.53 5.94
CA ILE A 179 17.58 -27.47 6.08
C ILE A 179 17.75 -28.62 5.06
N ILE A 180 18.12 -28.35 3.81
CA ILE A 180 18.34 -29.36 2.78
C ILE A 180 19.49 -30.31 3.18
N GLU A 181 20.58 -29.77 3.72
CA GLU A 181 21.70 -30.59 4.20
C GLU A 181 21.28 -31.52 5.35
N LYS A 182 20.57 -30.98 6.32
CA LYS A 182 20.01 -31.77 7.44
C LYS A 182 18.99 -32.81 6.97
N ALA A 183 18.16 -32.45 5.99
CA ALA A 183 17.21 -33.35 5.39
C ALA A 183 17.83 -34.58 4.75
N ARG A 184 18.99 -34.42 4.13
CA ARG A 184 19.73 -35.55 3.54
C ARG A 184 20.16 -36.57 4.59
N GLU A 185 20.45 -36.15 5.81
CA GLU A 185 20.77 -37.04 6.94
C GLU A 185 19.59 -37.94 7.34
N PHE A 186 18.35 -37.41 7.23
CA PHE A 186 17.13 -38.07 7.71
C PHE A 186 16.23 -38.67 6.61
N GLN A 187 16.59 -38.51 5.34
CA GLN A 187 15.92 -39.06 4.13
C GLN A 187 14.42 -38.70 3.96
N LYS A 188 13.88 -37.70 4.66
CA LYS A 188 12.46 -37.32 4.56
C LYS A 188 12.26 -35.81 4.74
N ASN A 189 12.22 -35.05 3.62
CA ASN A 189 11.71 -33.68 3.67
C ASN A 189 10.93 -33.37 2.41
N TYR A 190 9.86 -32.61 2.61
CA TYR A 190 9.02 -32.08 1.55
C TYR A 190 9.07 -30.55 1.65
N PHE A 191 9.26 -29.89 0.51
CA PHE A 191 9.16 -28.44 0.40
C PHE A 191 7.90 -28.09 -0.37
N CYS A 192 7.10 -27.17 0.17
CA CYS A 192 5.97 -26.56 -0.49
C CYS A 192 6.25 -25.07 -0.66
N PHE A 193 6.21 -24.56 -1.88
CA PHE A 193 6.34 -23.15 -2.20
C PHE A 193 4.95 -22.59 -2.54
N ILE A 194 4.51 -21.57 -1.80
CA ILE A 194 3.23 -20.91 -2.00
C ILE A 194 3.51 -19.53 -2.57
N ASP A 195 3.08 -19.28 -3.80
CA ASP A 195 3.14 -17.96 -4.45
C ASP A 195 1.74 -17.35 -4.55
N TYR A 196 1.59 -16.16 -3.98
CA TYR A 196 0.31 -15.47 -4.00
C TYR A 196 0.16 -14.63 -5.28
N ALA A 197 -0.82 -14.95 -6.09
CA ALA A 197 -1.17 -14.15 -7.26
C ALA A 197 -1.74 -12.79 -6.83
N LYS A 198 -0.96 -11.71 -6.98
CA LYS A 198 -1.36 -10.32 -6.67
C LYS A 198 -1.81 -10.10 -5.20
N PRO A 199 -1.01 -10.48 -4.21
CA PRO A 199 -1.43 -10.51 -2.81
C PRO A 199 -1.84 -9.13 -2.26
N LEU A 200 -1.21 -8.05 -2.74
CA LEU A 200 -1.49 -6.69 -2.26
C LEU A 200 -2.82 -6.13 -2.75
N THR A 201 -3.35 -6.64 -3.87
CA THR A 201 -4.57 -6.07 -4.49
C THR A 201 -5.86 -6.74 -4.03
N VAL A 202 -5.80 -7.95 -3.44
CA VAL A 202 -7.01 -8.77 -3.32
C VAL A 202 -7.58 -8.81 -1.90
N TRP A 203 -6.75 -8.85 -0.84
CA TRP A 203 -7.21 -9.38 0.44
C TRP A 203 -7.31 -8.40 1.62
N ILE A 204 -6.42 -7.40 1.70
CA ILE A 204 -6.22 -6.66 2.96
C ILE A 204 -7.39 -5.73 3.33
N THR A 205 -8.15 -5.25 2.36
CA THR A 205 -9.19 -4.24 2.61
C THR A 205 -10.61 -4.78 2.80
N THR A 206 -10.79 -6.08 2.68
CA THR A 206 -12.11 -6.72 2.81
C THR A 206 -12.42 -7.24 4.21
N ASN A 207 -11.39 -7.52 5.02
CA ASN A 207 -11.59 -8.01 6.37
C ASN A 207 -10.58 -7.38 7.34
N TRP A 208 -10.94 -6.25 7.94
CA TRP A 208 -10.11 -5.57 8.94
C TRP A 208 -10.13 -6.22 10.33
N LYS A 209 -11.02 -7.20 10.55
CA LYS A 209 -11.13 -7.90 11.84
C LYS A 209 -9.86 -8.66 12.22
N PHE A 210 -9.10 -9.12 11.21
CA PHE A 210 -7.83 -9.79 11.48
C PHE A 210 -6.85 -8.92 12.28
N LEU A 211 -6.88 -7.59 12.09
CA LEU A 211 -6.03 -6.68 12.87
C LEU A 211 -6.45 -6.64 14.34
N GLU A 212 -7.77 -6.62 14.60
CA GLU A 212 -8.32 -6.64 15.96
C GLU A 212 -8.00 -7.98 16.65
N GLU A 213 -8.15 -9.10 15.93
CA GLU A 213 -7.81 -10.46 16.41
C GLU A 213 -6.30 -10.61 16.70
N MET A 214 -5.44 -9.86 15.98
CA MET A 214 -3.99 -9.76 16.20
C MET A 214 -3.62 -8.67 17.22
N GLY A 215 -4.55 -8.19 18.04
CA GLY A 215 -4.28 -7.24 19.13
C GLY A 215 -3.95 -5.80 18.68
N ILE A 216 -4.20 -5.44 17.40
CA ILE A 216 -4.05 -4.05 16.96
C ILE A 216 -5.23 -3.23 17.51
N PRO A 217 -4.97 -2.08 18.18
CA PRO A 217 -6.02 -1.24 18.74
C PRO A 217 -7.09 -0.84 17.73
N ASP A 218 -8.34 -0.83 18.17
CA ASP A 218 -9.51 -0.45 17.38
C ASP A 218 -9.40 0.96 16.78
N HIS A 219 -8.75 1.89 17.48
CA HIS A 219 -8.48 3.24 16.97
C HIS A 219 -7.61 3.23 15.70
N ILE A 220 -6.52 2.44 15.69
CA ILE A 220 -5.64 2.30 14.52
C ILE A 220 -6.36 1.52 13.41
N THR A 221 -7.07 0.45 13.75
CA THR A 221 -7.82 -0.36 12.79
C THR A 221 -8.91 0.45 12.10
N CYS A 222 -9.66 1.26 12.84
CA CYS A 222 -10.67 2.16 12.30
C CYS A 222 -10.05 3.22 11.38
N LEU A 223 -8.93 3.82 11.79
CA LEU A 223 -8.21 4.78 10.97
C LEU A 223 -7.74 4.17 9.66
N LEU A 224 -7.16 2.97 9.69
CA LEU A 224 -6.72 2.24 8.49
C LEU A 224 -7.92 1.94 7.57
N ARG A 225 -9.02 1.43 8.12
CA ARG A 225 -10.25 1.18 7.36
C ARG A 225 -10.72 2.43 6.63
N ASN A 226 -10.80 3.56 7.33
CA ASN A 226 -11.25 4.84 6.76
C ASN A 226 -10.27 5.44 5.75
N LEU A 227 -8.98 5.16 5.91
CA LEU A 227 -7.92 5.56 5.00
C LEU A 227 -8.03 4.84 3.65
N TYR A 228 -8.40 3.57 3.66
CA TYR A 228 -8.58 2.78 2.44
C TYR A 228 -10.00 2.85 1.86
N ALA A 229 -10.97 3.36 2.62
CA ALA A 229 -12.34 3.54 2.15
C ALA A 229 -12.46 4.78 1.25
N GLY A 230 -13.12 4.61 0.10
CA GLY A 230 -13.42 5.71 -0.83
C GLY A 230 -12.19 6.35 -1.46
N GLN A 231 -11.14 5.56 -1.69
CA GLN A 231 -9.97 6.02 -2.43
C GLN A 231 -10.29 6.18 -3.91
N GLU A 232 -9.64 7.16 -4.55
CA GLU A 232 -9.75 7.44 -5.98
C GLU A 232 -8.37 7.31 -6.64
N ALA A 233 -8.37 6.83 -7.86
CA ALA A 233 -7.16 6.77 -8.67
C ALA A 233 -7.37 7.26 -10.08
N THR A 234 -6.26 7.61 -10.70
CA THR A 234 -6.14 7.84 -12.13
C THR A 234 -4.88 7.15 -12.64
N VAL A 235 -4.85 6.77 -13.91
CA VAL A 235 -3.66 6.17 -14.52
C VAL A 235 -2.98 7.18 -15.43
N ARG A 236 -1.70 7.46 -15.18
CA ARG A 236 -0.88 8.32 -16.04
C ARG A 236 -0.08 7.44 -16.98
N THR A 237 -0.37 7.58 -18.26
CA THR A 237 0.33 6.89 -19.37
C THR A 237 1.19 7.86 -20.15
N GLY A 238 1.95 7.38 -21.13
CA GLY A 238 2.64 8.25 -22.10
C GLY A 238 1.70 9.05 -23.01
N HIS A 239 0.41 8.71 -23.02
CA HIS A 239 -0.64 9.35 -23.83
C HIS A 239 -1.55 10.29 -23.03
N GLY A 240 -1.21 10.56 -21.76
CA GLY A 240 -1.98 11.40 -20.85
C GLY A 240 -2.53 10.64 -19.65
N THR A 241 -3.45 11.26 -18.95
CA THR A 241 -4.05 10.76 -17.69
C THR A 241 -5.50 10.37 -17.95
N THR A 242 -5.95 9.27 -17.33
CA THR A 242 -7.35 8.84 -17.38
C THR A 242 -8.23 9.71 -16.49
N ASP A 243 -9.54 9.55 -16.56
CA ASP A 243 -10.45 10.08 -15.56
C ASP A 243 -10.23 9.43 -14.19
N TRP A 244 -10.71 10.08 -13.12
CA TRP A 244 -10.69 9.54 -11.78
C TRP A 244 -11.71 8.42 -11.63
N PHE A 245 -11.30 7.31 -11.01
CA PHE A 245 -12.17 6.18 -10.71
C PHE A 245 -11.99 5.71 -9.27
N GLN A 246 -13.02 5.04 -8.74
CA GLN A 246 -13.03 4.53 -7.38
C GLN A 246 -12.20 3.26 -7.24
N ILE A 247 -11.47 3.16 -6.14
CA ILE A 247 -10.76 1.95 -5.72
C ILE A 247 -11.56 1.29 -4.60
N GLY A 248 -11.92 0.03 -4.82
CA GLY A 248 -12.76 -0.71 -3.89
C GLY A 248 -12.02 -1.66 -2.98
N LYS A 249 -10.82 -2.10 -3.33
CA LYS A 249 -10.06 -3.10 -2.55
C LYS A 249 -8.55 -2.98 -2.73
N GLY A 250 -7.84 -3.62 -1.82
CA GLY A 250 -6.39 -3.80 -1.88
C GLY A 250 -5.58 -2.61 -1.37
N VAL A 251 -4.31 -2.85 -1.17
CA VAL A 251 -3.30 -1.83 -0.88
C VAL A 251 -2.44 -1.61 -2.12
N HIS A 252 -2.03 -0.37 -2.33
CA HIS A 252 -1.32 -0.02 -3.55
C HIS A 252 0.15 -0.42 -3.46
N GLN A 253 0.72 -0.91 -4.56
CA GLN A 253 2.15 -1.10 -4.67
C GLN A 253 2.87 0.26 -4.56
N GLY A 254 3.82 0.36 -3.63
CA GLY A 254 4.52 1.60 -3.30
C GLY A 254 3.91 2.37 -2.12
N CYS A 255 2.79 1.94 -1.55
CA CYS A 255 2.30 2.50 -0.30
C CYS A 255 3.20 2.08 0.88
N ILE A 256 3.47 3.01 1.78
CA ILE A 256 4.36 2.82 2.95
C ILE A 256 3.84 1.71 3.88
N LEU A 257 2.52 1.57 4.02
CA LEU A 257 1.89 0.57 4.90
C LEU A 257 1.78 -0.82 4.28
N SER A 258 1.85 -0.94 2.95
CA SER A 258 1.59 -2.20 2.25
C SER A 258 2.45 -3.37 2.74
N PRO A 259 3.77 -3.22 2.97
CA PRO A 259 4.61 -4.30 3.48
C PRO A 259 4.19 -4.78 4.88
N CYS A 260 3.84 -3.82 5.74
CA CYS A 260 3.45 -4.09 7.12
C CYS A 260 2.11 -4.84 7.18
N LEU A 261 1.11 -4.33 6.46
CA LEU A 261 -0.21 -4.96 6.38
C LEU A 261 -0.15 -6.33 5.70
N PHE A 262 0.71 -6.48 4.68
CA PHE A 262 0.92 -7.78 4.05
C PHE A 262 1.49 -8.80 5.02
N ASN A 263 2.48 -8.44 5.83
CA ASN A 263 3.08 -9.35 6.80
C ASN A 263 2.06 -9.80 7.86
N LEU A 264 1.28 -8.87 8.40
CA LEU A 264 0.21 -9.20 9.35
C LEU A 264 -0.83 -10.13 8.73
N TYR A 265 -1.26 -9.83 7.51
CA TYR A 265 -2.23 -10.66 6.81
C TYR A 265 -1.67 -12.05 6.48
N ALA A 266 -0.42 -12.13 6.00
CA ALA A 266 0.23 -13.41 5.70
C ALA A 266 0.35 -14.28 6.94
N GLU A 267 0.69 -13.71 8.09
CA GLU A 267 0.75 -14.41 9.37
C GLU A 267 -0.63 -14.90 9.82
N TYR A 268 -1.65 -14.08 9.65
CA TYR A 268 -3.02 -14.43 10.03
C TYR A 268 -3.59 -15.64 9.27
N ILE A 269 -3.19 -15.84 8.00
CA ILE A 269 -3.72 -16.91 7.13
C ILE A 269 -2.86 -18.17 7.12
N MET A 270 -1.64 -18.14 7.66
CA MET A 270 -0.71 -19.29 7.70
C MET A 270 -0.84 -20.09 8.98
#